data_723f83490172dbbe092668ca9cf910ef
#
_entry.id   723f83490172dbbe092668ca9cf910ef
#
_cell.length_a   1.000
_cell.length_b   1.000
_cell.length_c   1.000
_cell.angle_alpha   90.00
_cell.angle_beta   90.00
_cell.angle_gamma   90.00
#
_symmetry.space_group_name_H-M   'P 1'
#
loop_
_entity.id
_entity.type
_entity.pdbx_description
1 polymer ?
#
loop_
_entity_poly.entity_id
_entity_poly.type
_entity_poly.pdbx_seq_one_letter_code
_entity_poly.pdbx_strand_id
1 'polypeptide(L)'
;MDSTAWIALAIFMVVYVFIVSEKIHRTVIALTGAMLMIVCGILTQEMAIHHIDFNTIGLLAGMMVVVNITGETGLFNYLAVWSAKKVKAEPLKLLVALSFLTAICSAFLDNVTTVLLTVPLTFSITRQLNVPVKPFLVAQILASNIGGTSTLIGDPPNIMIGSAVPEMDFMAFLTNLSGVCLSLIHIS
;
A
#
# COMPACT_ATOMS: atom_id res chain seq x y z
N MET A 1 -24.33 -24.04 9.28
CA MET A 1 -23.39 -23.10 9.91
C MET A 1 -23.64 -23.18 11.40
N ASP A 2 -22.62 -23.46 12.17
CA ASP A 2 -22.72 -23.60 13.62
C ASP A 2 -22.98 -22.26 14.28
N SER A 3 -23.59 -22.26 15.48
CA SER A 3 -23.86 -21.02 16.23
C SER A 3 -22.60 -20.16 16.45
N THR A 4 -21.45 -20.79 16.60
CA THR A 4 -20.15 -20.14 16.72
C THR A 4 -19.75 -19.34 15.45
N ALA A 5 -20.09 -19.85 14.27
CA ALA A 5 -19.82 -19.15 13.02
C ALA A 5 -20.65 -17.86 12.88
N TRP A 6 -21.90 -17.86 13.35
CA TRP A 6 -22.75 -16.66 13.36
C TRP A 6 -22.24 -15.60 14.32
N ILE A 7 -21.75 -16.01 15.49
CA ILE A 7 -21.16 -15.09 16.47
C ILE A 7 -19.87 -14.48 15.92
N ALA A 8 -19.02 -15.32 15.30
CA ALA A 8 -17.80 -14.84 14.64
C ALA A 8 -18.09 -13.80 13.54
N LEU A 9 -19.08 -14.10 12.68
CA LEU A 9 -19.52 -13.18 11.64
C LEU A 9 -20.05 -11.86 12.22
N ALA A 10 -20.86 -11.93 13.28
CA ALA A 10 -21.39 -10.75 13.94
C ALA A 10 -20.26 -9.87 14.51
N ILE A 11 -19.29 -10.45 15.22
CA ILE A 11 -18.11 -9.72 15.74
C ILE A 11 -17.33 -9.09 14.58
N PHE A 12 -17.07 -9.84 13.52
CA PHE A 12 -16.37 -9.34 12.34
C PHE A 12 -17.07 -8.13 11.72
N MET A 13 -18.39 -8.22 11.50
CA MET A 13 -19.18 -7.14 10.91
C MET A 13 -19.17 -5.89 11.79
N VAL A 14 -19.31 -6.05 13.11
CA VAL A 14 -19.24 -4.92 14.05
C VAL A 14 -17.87 -4.25 14.01
N VAL A 15 -16.79 -5.03 14.08
CA VAL A 15 -15.40 -4.53 13.97
C VAL A 15 -15.20 -3.78 12.65
N TYR A 16 -15.69 -4.33 11.55
CA TYR A 16 -15.58 -3.73 10.23
C TYR A 16 -16.31 -2.38 10.14
N VAL A 17 -17.53 -2.29 10.66
CA VAL A 17 -18.30 -1.02 10.74
C VAL A 17 -17.54 0.04 11.55
N PHE A 18 -16.94 -0.35 12.67
CA PHE A 18 -16.13 0.58 13.46
C PHE A 18 -14.86 1.02 12.73
N ILE A 19 -14.19 0.12 11.98
CA ILE A 19 -13.02 0.48 11.17
C ILE A 19 -13.39 1.50 10.09
N VAL A 20 -14.52 1.29 9.39
CA VAL A 20 -15.01 2.21 8.35
C VAL A 20 -15.45 3.56 8.93
N SER A 21 -15.88 3.60 10.18
CA SER A 21 -16.29 4.86 10.82
C SER A 21 -15.13 5.83 11.11
N GLU A 22 -13.89 5.35 11.09
CA GLU A 22 -12.63 6.11 11.32
C GLU A 22 -12.58 6.92 12.64
N LYS A 23 -13.53 6.70 13.56
CA LYS A 23 -13.59 7.43 14.84
C LYS A 23 -12.55 6.97 15.86
N ILE A 24 -12.10 5.72 15.74
CA ILE A 24 -11.13 5.08 16.62
C ILE A 24 -10.03 4.49 15.76
N HIS A 25 -8.81 4.48 16.26
CA HIS A 25 -7.66 3.93 15.54
C HIS A 25 -7.92 2.47 15.14
N ARG A 26 -7.81 2.17 13.83
CA ARG A 26 -8.15 0.86 13.23
C ARG A 26 -7.46 -0.33 13.92
N THR A 27 -6.21 -0.14 14.38
CA THR A 27 -5.45 -1.18 15.09
C THR A 27 -6.10 -1.54 16.43
N VAL A 28 -6.60 -0.55 17.18
CA VAL A 28 -7.28 -0.79 18.47
C VAL A 28 -8.55 -1.58 18.24
N ILE A 29 -9.33 -1.22 17.23
CA ILE A 29 -10.60 -1.91 16.91
C ILE A 29 -10.30 -3.35 16.49
N ALA A 30 -9.32 -3.58 15.62
CA ALA A 30 -8.94 -4.92 15.16
C ALA A 30 -8.46 -5.82 16.31
N LEU A 31 -7.58 -5.29 17.20
CA LEU A 31 -7.11 -6.02 18.37
C LEU A 31 -8.23 -6.34 19.35
N THR A 32 -9.15 -5.39 19.58
CA THR A 32 -10.31 -5.63 20.43
C THR A 32 -11.20 -6.72 19.85
N GLY A 33 -11.42 -6.72 18.54
CA GLY A 33 -12.18 -7.77 17.85
C GLY A 33 -11.52 -9.14 17.98
N ALA A 34 -10.21 -9.23 17.81
CA ALA A 34 -9.45 -10.47 18.00
C ALA A 34 -9.54 -10.98 19.45
N MET A 35 -9.41 -10.10 20.44
CA MET A 35 -9.59 -10.45 21.85
C MET A 35 -11.02 -10.95 22.15
N LEU A 36 -12.04 -10.32 21.59
CA LEU A 36 -13.43 -10.77 21.74
C LEU A 36 -13.65 -12.17 21.17
N MET A 37 -13.03 -12.52 20.03
CA MET A 37 -13.09 -13.87 19.47
C MET A 37 -12.50 -14.93 20.43
N ILE A 38 -11.40 -14.58 21.10
CA ILE A 38 -10.76 -15.47 22.10
C ILE A 38 -11.62 -15.59 23.37
N VAL A 39 -12.12 -14.47 23.91
CA VAL A 39 -12.96 -14.45 25.12
C VAL A 39 -14.28 -15.17 24.90
N CYS A 40 -14.87 -15.07 23.72
CA CYS A 40 -16.09 -15.82 23.36
C CYS A 40 -15.83 -17.31 23.08
N GLY A 41 -14.59 -17.78 23.20
CA GLY A 41 -14.24 -19.19 23.00
C GLY A 41 -14.35 -19.67 21.54
N ILE A 42 -14.38 -18.74 20.57
CA ILE A 42 -14.45 -19.04 19.13
C ILE A 42 -13.06 -19.48 18.64
N LEU A 43 -12.02 -18.85 19.17
CA LEU A 43 -10.60 -19.13 18.88
C LEU A 43 -9.86 -19.42 20.17
N THR A 44 -9.00 -20.42 20.17
CA THR A 44 -8.00 -20.58 21.23
C THR A 44 -6.84 -19.62 21.00
N GLN A 45 -6.12 -19.26 22.06
CA GLN A 45 -4.94 -18.40 21.94
C GLN A 45 -3.88 -18.98 21.01
N GLU A 46 -3.68 -20.29 21.02
CA GLU A 46 -2.74 -20.99 20.12
C GLU A 46 -3.15 -20.85 18.67
N MET A 47 -4.44 -21.05 18.35
CA MET A 47 -4.97 -20.86 17.00
C MET A 47 -4.80 -19.40 16.56
N ALA A 48 -5.09 -18.44 17.43
CA ALA A 48 -4.94 -17.02 17.11
C ALA A 48 -3.49 -16.66 16.76
N ILE A 49 -2.50 -17.19 17.52
CA ILE A 49 -1.07 -16.97 17.24
C ILE A 49 -0.65 -17.67 15.94
N HIS A 50 -1.15 -18.88 15.68
CA HIS A 50 -0.82 -19.63 14.47
C HIS A 50 -1.32 -18.94 13.19
N HIS A 51 -2.40 -18.15 13.27
CA HIS A 51 -2.93 -17.39 12.15
C HIS A 51 -2.21 -16.04 11.93
N ILE A 52 -1.24 -15.68 12.77
CA ILE A 52 -0.40 -14.50 12.52
C ILE A 52 0.68 -14.88 11.50
N ASP A 53 0.64 -14.25 10.35
CA ASP A 53 1.68 -14.43 9.33
C ASP A 53 2.95 -13.62 9.68
N PHE A 54 3.85 -14.25 10.42
CA PHE A 54 5.13 -13.65 10.80
C PHE A 54 6.05 -13.39 9.60
N ASN A 55 5.90 -14.12 8.49
CA ASN A 55 6.67 -13.87 7.27
C ASN A 55 6.29 -12.52 6.66
N THR A 56 4.98 -12.27 6.54
CA THR A 56 4.47 -10.96 6.09
C THR A 56 4.92 -9.84 7.01
N ILE A 57 4.82 -10.00 8.34
CA ILE A 57 5.26 -8.99 9.31
C ILE A 57 6.77 -8.74 9.19
N GLY A 58 7.58 -9.79 9.10
CA GLY A 58 9.03 -9.70 8.97
C GLY A 58 9.46 -9.00 7.68
N LEU A 59 8.81 -9.34 6.56
CA LEU A 59 9.07 -8.71 5.27
C LEU A 59 8.70 -7.22 5.29
N LEU A 60 7.53 -6.86 5.81
CA LEU A 60 7.10 -5.47 5.92
C LEU A 60 8.03 -4.65 6.81
N ALA A 61 8.42 -5.19 7.97
CA ALA A 61 9.36 -4.53 8.87
C ALA A 61 10.72 -4.32 8.20
N GLY A 62 11.25 -5.33 7.51
CA GLY A 62 12.49 -5.23 6.76
C GLY A 62 12.43 -4.20 5.64
N MET A 63 11.34 -4.21 4.85
CA MET A 63 11.11 -3.21 3.81
C MET A 63 11.05 -1.79 4.36
N MET A 64 10.35 -1.56 5.48
CA MET A 64 10.27 -0.24 6.10
C MET A 64 11.66 0.30 6.48
N VAL A 65 12.54 -0.56 6.99
CA VAL A 65 13.93 -0.18 7.31
C VAL A 65 14.70 0.21 6.05
N VAL A 66 14.66 -0.64 5.01
CA VAL A 66 15.35 -0.37 3.73
C VAL A 66 14.86 0.92 3.09
N VAL A 67 13.54 1.13 3.07
CA VAL A 67 12.92 2.32 2.47
C VAL A 67 13.28 3.59 3.25
N ASN A 68 13.28 3.52 4.58
CA ASN A 68 13.67 4.66 5.41
C ASN A 68 15.12 5.08 5.14
N ILE A 69 16.05 4.13 5.13
CA ILE A 69 17.46 4.38 4.80
C ILE A 69 17.58 4.95 3.38
N THR A 70 16.88 4.37 2.41
CA THR A 70 16.88 4.85 1.02
C THR A 70 16.31 6.27 0.90
N GLY A 71 15.26 6.58 1.68
CA GLY A 71 14.68 7.93 1.76
C GLY A 71 15.68 8.99 2.22
N GLU A 72 16.48 8.65 3.24
CA GLU A 72 17.53 9.54 3.78
C GLU A 72 18.67 9.81 2.78
N THR A 73 18.93 8.92 1.83
CA THR A 73 19.96 9.13 0.78
C THR A 73 19.61 10.23 -0.22
N GLY A 74 18.37 10.72 -0.24
CA GLY A 74 17.88 11.69 -1.20
C GLY A 74 17.60 11.12 -2.61
N LEU A 75 17.58 9.79 -2.78
CA LEU A 75 17.33 9.14 -4.06
C LEU A 75 16.01 9.59 -4.68
N PHE A 76 14.93 9.61 -3.90
CA PHE A 76 13.60 10.02 -4.39
C PHE A 76 13.58 11.48 -4.82
N ASN A 77 14.29 12.34 -4.08
CA ASN A 77 14.47 13.75 -4.42
C ASN A 77 15.16 13.90 -5.79
N TYR A 78 16.25 13.15 -5.97
CA TYR A 78 16.98 13.13 -7.24
C TYR A 78 16.08 12.68 -8.40
N LEU A 79 15.34 11.57 -8.24
CA LEU A 79 14.46 11.03 -9.27
C LEU A 79 13.32 11.99 -9.64
N ALA A 80 12.72 12.66 -8.64
CA ALA A 80 11.65 13.64 -8.88
C ALA A 80 12.17 14.88 -9.63
N VAL A 81 13.32 15.43 -9.21
CA VAL A 81 13.94 16.57 -9.88
C VAL A 81 14.43 16.20 -11.28
N TRP A 82 15.01 15.01 -11.46
CA TRP A 82 15.43 14.51 -12.76
C TRP A 82 14.23 14.37 -13.71
N SER A 83 13.11 13.80 -13.23
CA SER A 83 11.87 13.69 -13.99
C SER A 83 11.33 15.06 -14.42
N ALA A 84 11.30 16.03 -13.49
CA ALA A 84 10.86 17.40 -13.77
C ALA A 84 11.74 18.08 -14.83
N LYS A 85 13.06 17.94 -14.73
CA LYS A 85 13.99 18.47 -15.74
C LYS A 85 13.80 17.83 -17.10
N LYS A 86 13.62 16.51 -17.17
CA LYS A 86 13.46 15.78 -18.43
C LYS A 86 12.21 16.20 -19.20
N VAL A 87 11.12 16.53 -18.50
CA VAL A 87 9.87 17.00 -19.12
C VAL A 87 9.80 18.53 -19.28
N LYS A 88 10.92 19.24 -19.04
CA LYS A 88 11.05 20.70 -19.13
C LYS A 88 10.01 21.45 -18.28
N ALA A 89 9.62 20.82 -17.16
CA ALA A 89 8.64 21.34 -16.20
C ALA A 89 7.25 21.69 -16.82
N GLU A 90 6.90 21.11 -17.98
CA GLU A 90 5.56 21.23 -18.53
C GLU A 90 4.55 20.54 -17.61
N PRO A 91 3.47 21.22 -17.13
CA PRO A 91 2.64 20.70 -16.06
C PRO A 91 2.00 19.33 -16.35
N LEU A 92 1.48 19.13 -17.56
CA LEU A 92 0.84 17.88 -17.95
C LEU A 92 1.86 16.72 -18.06
N LYS A 93 2.99 16.97 -18.71
CA LYS A 93 4.07 15.98 -18.81
C LYS A 93 4.69 15.67 -17.45
N LEU A 94 4.77 16.67 -16.58
CA LEU A 94 5.24 16.50 -15.21
C LEU A 94 4.29 15.62 -14.40
N LEU A 95 2.98 15.84 -14.50
CA LEU A 95 1.97 15.02 -13.86
C LEU A 95 2.12 13.55 -14.25
N VAL A 96 2.19 13.27 -15.56
CA VAL A 96 2.39 11.92 -16.07
C VAL A 96 3.71 11.32 -15.59
N ALA A 97 4.81 12.07 -15.69
CA ALA A 97 6.14 11.60 -15.26
C ALA A 97 6.21 11.27 -13.76
N LEU A 98 5.63 12.11 -12.90
CA LEU A 98 5.59 11.86 -11.47
C LEU A 98 4.65 10.70 -11.13
N SER A 99 3.53 10.54 -11.82
CA SER A 99 2.64 9.39 -11.64
C SER A 99 3.33 8.08 -12.01
N PHE A 100 4.00 8.02 -13.16
CA PHE A 100 4.80 6.85 -13.55
C PHE A 100 5.93 6.56 -12.57
N LEU A 101 6.66 7.58 -12.12
CA LEU A 101 7.70 7.42 -11.11
C LEU A 101 7.13 6.83 -9.82
N THR A 102 5.99 7.38 -9.36
CA THR A 102 5.31 6.90 -8.16
C THR A 102 4.85 5.45 -8.32
N ALA A 103 4.27 5.07 -9.47
CA ALA A 103 3.85 3.71 -9.73
C ALA A 103 5.03 2.72 -9.72
N ILE A 104 6.14 3.08 -10.37
CA ILE A 104 7.34 2.24 -10.40
C ILE A 104 7.92 2.09 -8.98
N CYS A 105 8.03 3.17 -8.23
CA CYS A 105 8.50 3.11 -6.85
C CYS A 105 7.58 2.23 -6.00
N SER A 106 6.26 2.38 -6.14
CA SER A 106 5.27 1.62 -5.37
C SER A 106 5.20 0.14 -5.74
N ALA A 107 5.66 -0.25 -6.92
CA ALA A 107 5.80 -1.66 -7.27
C ALA A 107 6.88 -2.40 -6.45
N PHE A 108 7.85 -1.67 -5.91
CA PHE A 108 8.95 -2.21 -5.09
C PHE A 108 8.89 -1.78 -3.62
N LEU A 109 8.16 -0.72 -3.34
CA LEU A 109 7.92 -0.18 -1.99
C LEU A 109 6.42 -0.28 -1.71
N ASP A 110 6.02 -0.24 -0.44
CA ASP A 110 4.59 -0.16 -0.16
C ASP A 110 4.00 1.18 -0.64
N ASN A 111 2.72 1.16 -0.99
CA ASN A 111 2.00 2.30 -1.55
C ASN A 111 1.95 3.50 -0.60
N VAL A 112 1.83 3.27 0.71
CA VAL A 112 1.74 4.34 1.72
C VAL A 112 3.09 5.06 1.85
N THR A 113 4.17 4.30 2.00
CA THR A 113 5.52 4.87 2.12
C THR A 113 5.92 5.61 0.84
N THR A 114 5.59 5.07 -0.33
CA THR A 114 5.85 5.73 -1.61
C THR A 114 5.16 7.10 -1.69
N VAL A 115 3.89 7.18 -1.28
CA VAL A 115 3.14 8.46 -1.25
C VAL A 115 3.76 9.42 -0.23
N LEU A 116 4.10 8.95 0.97
CA LEU A 116 4.74 9.78 2.00
C LEU A 116 6.07 10.38 1.54
N LEU A 117 6.83 9.68 0.71
CA LEU A 117 8.09 10.17 0.15
C LEU A 117 7.88 11.12 -1.04
N THR A 118 6.91 10.84 -1.91
CA THR A 118 6.72 11.62 -3.15
C THR A 118 5.89 12.89 -2.95
N VAL A 119 4.96 12.92 -2.00
CA VAL A 119 4.09 14.07 -1.74
C VAL A 119 4.86 15.35 -1.37
N PRO A 120 5.81 15.36 -0.43
CA PRO A 120 6.59 16.57 -0.12
C PRO A 120 7.35 17.12 -1.34
N LEU A 121 7.87 16.23 -2.19
CA LEU A 121 8.57 16.60 -3.42
C LEU A 121 7.61 17.25 -4.42
N THR A 122 6.43 16.70 -4.56
CA THR A 122 5.39 17.24 -5.42
C THR A 122 4.94 18.62 -4.97
N PHE A 123 4.77 18.84 -3.66
CA PHE A 123 4.50 20.17 -3.11
C PHE A 123 5.60 21.17 -3.45
N SER A 124 6.86 20.76 -3.31
CA SER A 124 7.99 21.64 -3.63
C SER A 124 8.02 22.03 -5.10
N ILE A 125 7.85 21.06 -6.00
CA ILE A 125 7.90 21.29 -7.45
C ILE A 125 6.70 22.12 -7.93
N THR A 126 5.48 21.75 -7.52
CA THR A 126 4.26 22.45 -7.94
C THR A 126 4.21 23.90 -7.44
N ARG A 127 4.74 24.15 -6.22
CA ARG A 127 4.87 25.51 -5.68
C ARG A 127 5.85 26.36 -6.51
N GLN A 128 6.99 25.80 -6.92
CA GLN A 128 7.97 26.50 -7.76
C GLN A 128 7.41 26.82 -9.15
N LEU A 129 6.57 25.94 -9.69
CA LEU A 129 5.94 26.11 -11.01
C LEU A 129 4.65 26.92 -10.96
N ASN A 130 4.19 27.29 -9.77
CA ASN A 130 2.91 27.97 -9.53
C ASN A 130 1.69 27.27 -10.16
N VAL A 131 1.65 25.92 -10.05
CA VAL A 131 0.55 25.09 -10.54
C VAL A 131 -0.23 24.46 -9.38
N PRO A 132 -1.53 24.14 -9.56
CA PRO A 132 -2.35 23.54 -8.51
C PRO A 132 -1.82 22.14 -8.19
N VAL A 133 -1.57 21.86 -6.88
CA VAL A 133 -1.02 20.59 -6.42
C VAL A 133 -2.03 19.43 -6.44
N LYS A 134 -3.34 19.72 -6.27
CA LYS A 134 -4.37 18.69 -6.10
C LYS A 134 -4.40 17.62 -7.20
N PRO A 135 -4.35 17.96 -8.52
CA PRO A 135 -4.33 16.94 -9.57
C PRO A 135 -3.13 16.00 -9.46
N PHE A 136 -1.96 16.53 -9.10
CA PHE A 136 -0.75 15.73 -8.93
C PHE A 136 -0.89 14.73 -7.78
N LEU A 137 -1.43 15.15 -6.63
CA LEU A 137 -1.63 14.27 -5.49
C LEU A 137 -2.62 13.16 -5.80
N VAL A 138 -3.75 13.48 -6.43
CA VAL A 138 -4.75 12.47 -6.81
C VAL A 138 -4.15 11.45 -7.77
N ALA A 139 -3.47 11.92 -8.83
CA ALA A 139 -2.83 11.05 -9.80
C ALA A 139 -1.74 10.15 -9.16
N GLN A 140 -0.94 10.69 -8.25
CA GLN A 140 0.08 9.91 -7.53
C GLN A 140 -0.52 8.87 -6.57
N ILE A 141 -1.59 9.19 -5.86
CA ILE A 141 -2.29 8.23 -4.99
C ILE A 141 -2.86 7.09 -5.82
N LEU A 142 -3.50 7.38 -6.95
CA LEU A 142 -4.00 6.35 -7.86
C LEU A 142 -2.84 5.51 -8.44
N ALA A 143 -1.79 6.17 -8.91
CA ALA A 143 -0.62 5.52 -9.48
C ALA A 143 0.11 4.64 -8.45
N SER A 144 0.19 5.04 -7.18
CA SER A 144 0.81 4.23 -6.13
C SER A 144 0.01 2.95 -5.85
N ASN A 145 -1.31 3.02 -5.78
CA ASN A 145 -2.14 1.84 -5.59
C ASN A 145 -2.04 0.88 -6.77
N ILE A 146 -2.10 1.41 -8.01
CA ILE A 146 -1.96 0.60 -9.22
C ILE A 146 -0.57 -0.05 -9.29
N GLY A 147 0.49 0.72 -9.01
CA GLY A 147 1.86 0.21 -8.96
C GLY A 147 2.06 -0.85 -7.89
N GLY A 148 1.58 -0.59 -6.67
CA GLY A 148 1.65 -1.54 -5.55
C GLY A 148 0.95 -2.86 -5.83
N THR A 149 -0.21 -2.82 -6.49
CA THR A 149 -0.95 -4.03 -6.87
C THR A 149 -0.21 -4.88 -7.92
N SER A 150 0.70 -4.28 -8.70
CA SER A 150 1.37 -4.95 -9.82
C SER A 150 2.40 -6.01 -9.41
N THR A 151 2.86 -6.00 -8.18
CA THR A 151 3.89 -6.93 -7.68
C THR A 151 3.49 -7.55 -6.35
N LEU A 152 4.17 -8.63 -5.98
CA LEU A 152 3.96 -9.32 -4.71
C LEU A 152 4.28 -8.44 -3.49
N ILE A 153 5.31 -7.60 -3.59
CA ILE A 153 5.85 -6.82 -2.45
C ILE A 153 5.31 -5.40 -2.36
N GLY A 154 4.61 -4.91 -3.39
CA GLY A 154 4.13 -3.52 -3.45
C GLY A 154 2.92 -3.23 -2.57
N ASP A 155 2.23 -4.26 -2.07
CA ASP A 155 1.07 -4.08 -1.19
C ASP A 155 0.98 -5.23 -0.18
N PRO A 156 0.73 -4.96 1.15
CA PRO A 156 0.62 -6.00 2.17
C PRO A 156 -0.35 -7.14 1.87
N PRO A 157 -1.55 -6.92 1.30
CA PRO A 157 -2.44 -8.01 0.90
C PRO A 157 -1.82 -8.98 -0.12
N ASN A 158 -0.99 -8.49 -1.04
CA ASN A 158 -0.32 -9.33 -2.03
C ASN A 158 0.68 -10.26 -1.37
N ILE A 159 1.43 -9.76 -0.38
CA ILE A 159 2.38 -10.55 0.41
C ILE A 159 1.65 -11.67 1.15
N MET A 160 0.49 -11.37 1.76
CA MET A 160 -0.34 -12.36 2.45
C MET A 160 -0.86 -13.43 1.50
N ILE A 161 -1.27 -13.06 0.29
CA ILE A 161 -1.72 -14.01 -0.73
C ILE A 161 -0.56 -14.92 -1.15
N GLY A 162 0.62 -14.36 -1.45
CA GLY A 162 1.79 -15.15 -1.82
C GLY A 162 2.31 -16.04 -0.71
N SER A 163 2.16 -15.64 0.56
CA SER A 163 2.49 -16.48 1.71
C SER A 163 1.51 -17.66 1.86
N ALA A 164 0.23 -17.46 1.54
CA ALA A 164 -0.81 -18.47 1.67
C ALA A 164 -0.91 -19.42 0.46
N VAL A 165 -0.50 -18.97 -0.72
CA VAL A 165 -0.62 -19.69 -2.00
C VAL A 165 0.76 -19.78 -2.66
N PRO A 166 1.49 -20.92 -2.50
CA PRO A 166 2.87 -21.05 -3.00
C PRO A 166 3.03 -20.86 -4.52
N GLU A 167 1.99 -21.09 -5.31
CA GLU A 167 2.00 -20.90 -6.76
C GLU A 167 1.94 -19.40 -7.15
N MET A 168 1.56 -18.53 -6.22
CA MET A 168 1.49 -17.08 -6.40
C MET A 168 2.80 -16.42 -5.98
N ASP A 169 3.90 -16.79 -6.65
CA ASP A 169 5.21 -16.21 -6.43
C ASP A 169 5.36 -14.80 -7.07
N PHE A 170 6.50 -14.17 -6.86
CA PHE A 170 6.79 -12.83 -7.39
C PHE A 170 6.63 -12.76 -8.92
N MET A 171 7.05 -13.82 -9.63
CA MET A 171 6.96 -13.86 -11.10
C MET A 171 5.52 -14.04 -11.57
N ALA A 172 4.71 -14.80 -10.83
CA ALA A 172 3.29 -14.96 -11.14
C ALA A 172 2.54 -13.62 -11.00
N PHE A 173 2.81 -12.85 -9.96
CA PHE A 173 2.27 -11.48 -9.82
C PHE A 173 2.73 -10.59 -10.97
N LEU A 174 4.02 -10.55 -11.25
CA LEU A 174 4.59 -9.69 -12.28
C LEU A 174 4.02 -10.01 -13.68
N THR A 175 3.90 -11.29 -14.05
CA THR A 175 3.43 -11.68 -15.38
C THR A 175 1.93 -11.54 -15.57
N ASN A 176 1.13 -11.80 -14.53
CA ASN A 176 -0.33 -11.80 -14.65
C ASN A 176 -0.97 -10.44 -14.32
N LEU A 177 -0.42 -9.69 -13.37
CA LEU A 177 -1.03 -8.45 -12.89
C LEU A 177 -0.40 -7.19 -13.46
N SER A 178 0.92 -7.15 -13.71
CA SER A 178 1.57 -5.92 -14.14
C SER A 178 1.06 -5.39 -15.49
N GLY A 179 0.70 -6.27 -16.42
CA GLY A 179 0.11 -5.88 -17.71
C GLY A 179 -1.24 -5.17 -17.54
N VAL A 180 -2.09 -5.68 -16.66
CA VAL A 180 -3.39 -5.08 -16.34
C VAL A 180 -3.19 -3.76 -15.60
N CYS A 181 -2.30 -3.71 -14.61
CA CYS A 181 -1.99 -2.51 -13.85
C CYS A 181 -1.42 -1.40 -14.73
N LEU A 182 -0.49 -1.71 -15.64
CA LEU A 182 0.04 -0.72 -16.58
C LEU A 182 -1.03 -0.16 -17.52
N SER A 183 -2.00 -0.98 -17.95
CA SER A 183 -3.12 -0.50 -18.76
C SER A 183 -4.02 0.47 -17.98
N LEU A 184 -4.22 0.25 -16.68
CA LEU A 184 -4.98 1.14 -15.81
C LEU A 184 -4.30 2.49 -15.61
N ILE A 185 -2.98 2.54 -15.50
CA ILE A 185 -2.23 3.81 -15.42
C ILE A 185 -2.41 4.65 -16.70
N HIS A 186 -2.54 3.99 -17.85
CA HIS A 186 -2.75 4.70 -19.11
C HIS A 186 -4.15 5.30 -19.23
N ILE A 187 -5.13 4.73 -18.54
CA ILE A 187 -6.53 5.16 -18.56
C ILE A 187 -6.82 6.25 -17.51
N SER A 188 -6.08 6.26 -16.40
CA SER A 188 -6.23 7.21 -15.28
C SER A 188 -5.52 8.54 -15.54
#